data_19ec32c06d55344e09dde5d694a61017
#
_entry.id   19ec32c06d55344e09dde5d694a61017
#
_cell.length_a   1.000
_cell.length_b   1.000
_cell.length_c   1.000
_cell.angle_alpha   90.00
_cell.angle_beta   90.00
_cell.angle_gamma   90.00
#
_symmetry.space_group_name_H-M   'P 1'
#
loop_
_entity.id
_entity.type
_entity.pdbx_description
1 polymer ?
#
loop_
_entity_poly.entity_id
_entity_poly.type
_entity_poly.pdbx_seq_one_letter_code
_entity_poly.pdbx_strand_id
1 'polypeptide(L)'
;MKKYQVAIIGTNIGAKHFEDFQKVSDRFNVHTLCGLTRDAIDKILASNNDTKMSLNFDDVLKVKEIDIIDICLPPHLHFSACKKSLEAGKHVICEKPLVSSLKEIDEL
;
A
#
# COMPACT_ATOMS: atom_id res chain seq x y z
N MET A 1 -10.90 -19.77 5.46
CA MET A 1 -10.98 -18.78 4.38
C MET A 1 -9.66 -18.03 4.23
N LYS A 2 -9.19 -17.89 3.02
CA LYS A 2 -7.93 -17.19 2.76
C LYS A 2 -8.07 -15.69 3.04
N LYS A 3 -7.12 -15.13 3.78
CA LYS A 3 -7.00 -13.68 3.94
C LYS A 3 -6.11 -13.11 2.85
N TYR A 4 -6.50 -11.98 2.31
CA TYR A 4 -5.67 -11.23 1.38
C TYR A 4 -4.62 -10.43 2.15
N GLN A 5 -3.38 -10.48 1.68
CA GLN A 5 -2.27 -9.78 2.30
C GLN A 5 -2.08 -8.42 1.64
N VAL A 6 -2.16 -7.36 2.42
CA VAL A 6 -2.13 -5.98 1.95
C VAL A 6 -0.85 -5.29 2.38
N ALA A 7 -0.24 -4.55 1.46
CA ALA A 7 0.82 -3.61 1.80
C ALA A 7 0.27 -2.19 1.60
N ILE A 8 0.35 -1.37 2.64
CA ILE A 8 -0.06 0.04 2.57
C ILE A 8 1.18 0.88 2.28
N ILE A 9 1.12 1.68 1.23
CA ILE A 9 2.23 2.53 0.80
C ILE A 9 1.89 3.98 1.11
N GLY A 10 2.54 4.55 2.10
CA GLY A 10 2.31 5.90 2.59
C GLY A 10 1.75 5.91 3.99
N THR A 11 2.10 6.94 4.75
CA THR A 11 1.78 7.00 6.19
C THR A 11 0.83 8.14 6.56
N ASN A 12 0.41 8.95 5.62
CA ASN A 12 -0.55 10.03 5.89
C ASN A 12 -1.98 9.48 5.80
N ILE A 13 -2.52 9.36 4.59
CA ILE A 13 -3.82 8.70 4.40
C ILE A 13 -3.74 7.23 4.79
N GLY A 14 -2.56 6.63 4.66
CA GLY A 14 -2.30 5.23 5.04
C GLY A 14 -2.61 4.91 6.48
N ALA A 15 -2.49 5.87 7.39
CA ALA A 15 -2.87 5.68 8.80
C ALA A 15 -4.36 5.37 8.92
N LYS A 16 -5.20 6.08 8.17
CA LYS A 16 -6.63 5.85 8.16
C LYS A 16 -6.97 4.50 7.53
N HIS A 17 -6.31 4.16 6.42
CA HIS A 17 -6.51 2.88 5.76
C HIS A 17 -6.09 1.71 6.66
N PHE A 18 -4.99 1.85 7.39
CA PHE A 18 -4.56 0.83 8.34
C PHE A 18 -5.65 0.55 9.37
N GLU A 19 -6.22 1.61 9.92
CA GLU A 19 -7.30 1.53 10.90
C GLU A 19 -8.53 0.84 10.30
N ASP A 20 -8.89 1.21 9.06
CA ASP A 20 -10.04 0.63 8.37
C ASP A 20 -9.84 -0.87 8.08
N PHE A 21 -8.64 -1.29 7.71
CA PHE A 21 -8.36 -2.71 7.47
C PHE A 21 -8.49 -3.54 8.74
N GLN A 22 -8.21 -2.96 9.92
CA GLN A 22 -8.38 -3.68 11.18
C GLN A 22 -9.85 -4.06 11.42
N LYS A 23 -10.80 -3.29 10.88
CA LYS A 23 -12.22 -3.57 11.01
C LYS A 23 -12.69 -4.74 10.14
N VAL A 24 -11.90 -5.12 9.15
CA VAL A 24 -12.17 -6.25 8.25
C VAL A 24 -11.05 -7.28 8.32
N SER A 25 -10.48 -7.45 9.50
CA SER A 25 -9.32 -8.31 9.73
C SER A 25 -9.60 -9.80 9.49
N ASP A 26 -10.85 -10.19 9.38
CA ASP A 26 -11.23 -11.55 9.00
C ASP A 26 -10.93 -11.85 7.53
N ARG A 27 -10.83 -10.83 6.68
CA ARG A 27 -10.61 -10.96 5.23
C ARG A 27 -9.26 -10.42 4.77
N PHE A 28 -8.75 -9.41 5.47
CA PHE A 28 -7.53 -8.70 5.08
C PHE A 28 -6.55 -8.65 6.23
N ASN A 29 -5.30 -8.92 5.93
CA ASN A 29 -4.20 -8.74 6.88
C ASN A 29 -3.25 -7.68 6.31
N VAL A 30 -2.95 -6.65 7.08
CA VAL A 30 -1.93 -5.68 6.68
C VAL A 30 -0.56 -6.30 6.94
N HIS A 31 0.01 -6.85 5.88
CA HIS A 31 1.29 -7.54 5.94
C HIS A 31 2.43 -6.56 6.17
N THR A 32 2.42 -5.42 5.47
CA THR A 32 3.51 -4.45 5.50
C THR A 32 2.96 -3.02 5.44
N LEU A 33 3.57 -2.13 6.20
CA LEU A 33 3.35 -0.69 6.10
C LEU A 33 4.65 -0.06 5.61
N CYS A 34 4.59 0.60 4.47
CA CYS A 34 5.74 1.25 3.84
C CYS A 34 5.65 2.76 3.98
N GLY A 35 6.70 3.40 4.43
CA GLY A 35 6.74 4.85 4.61
C GLY A 35 8.12 5.41 4.37
N LEU A 36 8.25 6.74 4.50
CA LEU A 36 9.50 7.44 4.29
C LEU A 36 10.40 7.41 5.52
N THR A 37 9.81 7.35 6.71
CA THR A 37 10.57 7.35 7.96
C THR A 37 10.05 6.28 8.90
N ARG A 38 10.97 5.77 9.73
CA ARG A 38 10.64 4.79 10.75
C ARG A 38 9.64 5.36 11.76
N ASP A 39 9.82 6.61 12.17
CA ASP A 39 8.94 7.25 13.15
C ASP A 39 7.49 7.33 12.69
N ALA A 40 7.27 7.68 11.42
CA ALA A 40 5.92 7.78 10.87
C ALA A 40 5.22 6.41 10.87
N ILE A 41 5.97 5.35 10.58
CA ILE A 41 5.44 3.99 10.59
C ILE A 41 5.15 3.54 12.02
N ASP A 42 6.08 3.78 12.94
CA ASP A 42 5.94 3.37 14.33
C ASP A 42 4.71 3.99 14.99
N LYS A 43 4.39 5.24 14.67
CA LYS A 43 3.19 5.91 15.20
C LYS A 43 1.91 5.19 14.79
N ILE A 44 1.87 4.68 13.58
CA ILE A 44 0.69 3.97 13.07
C ILE A 44 0.61 2.57 13.67
N LEU A 45 1.71 1.85 13.70
CA LEU A 45 1.75 0.48 14.19
C LEU A 45 1.56 0.39 15.70
N ALA A 46 2.09 1.36 16.43
CA ALA A 46 1.96 1.45 17.90
C ALA A 46 2.17 0.09 18.58
N SER A 47 1.10 -0.55 19.02
CA SER A 47 1.15 -1.85 19.70
C SER A 47 0.98 -3.04 18.77
N ASN A 48 0.84 -2.84 17.47
CA ASN A 48 0.64 -3.93 16.51
C ASN A 48 1.99 -4.50 16.07
N ASN A 49 2.29 -5.73 16.49
CA ASN A 49 3.55 -6.41 16.19
C ASN A 49 3.48 -7.34 14.99
N ASP A 50 2.30 -7.51 14.39
CA ASP A 50 2.10 -8.46 13.29
C ASP A 50 2.37 -7.85 11.92
N THR A 51 2.35 -6.53 11.81
CA THR A 51 2.60 -5.83 10.56
C THR A 51 4.07 -5.48 10.43
N LYS A 52 4.67 -5.86 9.31
CA LYS A 52 6.07 -5.56 9.02
C LYS A 52 6.22 -4.13 8.53
N MET A 53 7.42 -3.60 8.66
CA MET A 53 7.77 -2.25 8.26
C MET A 53 8.72 -2.29 7.08
N SER A 54 8.55 -1.35 6.13
CA SER A 54 9.51 -1.15 5.04
C SER A 54 9.70 0.33 4.75
N LEU A 55 10.90 0.70 4.37
CA LEU A 55 11.23 2.04 3.91
C LEU A 55 11.46 2.06 2.39
N ASN A 56 11.30 0.92 1.72
CA ASN A 56 11.59 0.77 0.30
C ASN A 56 10.42 0.11 -0.42
N PHE A 57 9.74 0.89 -1.29
CA PHE A 57 8.59 0.41 -2.04
C PHE A 57 8.94 -0.76 -2.98
N ASP A 58 10.10 -0.68 -3.64
CA ASP A 58 10.50 -1.74 -4.59
C ASP A 58 10.69 -3.08 -3.87
N ASP A 59 11.20 -3.07 -2.64
CA ASP A 59 11.34 -4.29 -1.85
C ASP A 59 9.98 -4.89 -1.52
N VAL A 60 8.99 -4.04 -1.23
CA VAL A 60 7.61 -4.49 -0.95
C VAL A 60 7.03 -5.24 -2.14
N LEU A 61 7.27 -4.75 -3.35
CA LEU A 61 6.75 -5.37 -4.56
C LEU A 61 7.34 -6.75 -4.84
N LYS A 62 8.48 -7.08 -4.24
CA LYS A 62 9.13 -8.37 -4.40
C LYS A 62 8.61 -9.44 -3.45
N VAL A 63 7.80 -9.08 -2.48
CA VAL A 63 7.26 -10.02 -1.50
C VAL A 63 6.10 -10.78 -2.12
N LYS A 64 6.29 -12.09 -2.32
CA LYS A 64 5.29 -12.93 -3.02
C LYS A 64 3.97 -13.05 -2.26
N GLU A 65 4.00 -13.02 -0.94
CA GLU A 65 2.82 -13.18 -0.10
C GLU A 65 1.87 -11.99 -0.18
N ILE A 66 2.35 -10.82 -0.61
CA ILE A 66 1.52 -9.62 -0.71
C ILE A 66 0.65 -9.72 -1.97
N ASP A 67 -0.65 -9.62 -1.79
CA ASP A 67 -1.64 -9.71 -2.87
C ASP A 67 -2.07 -8.33 -3.39
N ILE A 68 -2.17 -7.35 -2.49
CA ILE A 68 -2.76 -6.04 -2.77
C ILE A 68 -1.81 -4.94 -2.32
N ILE A 69 -1.63 -3.95 -3.19
CA ILE A 69 -0.88 -2.73 -2.88
C ILE A 69 -1.89 -1.59 -2.74
N ASP A 70 -1.96 -1.00 -1.57
CA ASP A 70 -2.83 0.13 -1.27
C ASP A 70 -2.01 1.41 -1.34
N ILE A 71 -2.19 2.17 -2.43
CA ILE A 71 -1.41 3.38 -2.71
C ILE A 71 -2.02 4.57 -1.98
N CYS A 72 -1.33 5.01 -0.93
CA CYS A 72 -1.73 6.15 -0.10
C CYS A 72 -0.71 7.28 -0.20
N LEU A 73 -0.21 7.51 -1.40
CA LEU A 73 0.81 8.51 -1.72
C LEU A 73 0.17 9.80 -2.26
N PRO A 74 0.91 10.93 -2.29
CA PRO A 74 0.42 12.14 -2.95
C PRO A 74 0.07 11.88 -4.42
N PRO A 75 -0.90 12.62 -4.99
CA PRO A 75 -1.39 12.36 -6.36
C PRO A 75 -0.32 12.27 -7.45
N HIS A 76 0.74 13.07 -7.34
CA HIS A 76 1.79 13.08 -8.37
C HIS A 76 2.61 11.78 -8.41
N LEU A 77 2.47 10.92 -7.41
CA LEU A 77 3.15 9.63 -7.35
C LEU A 77 2.22 8.46 -7.71
N HIS A 78 0.93 8.71 -7.89
CA HIS A 78 -0.06 7.64 -8.13
C HIS A 78 0.27 6.82 -9.37
N PHE A 79 0.51 7.47 -10.50
CA PHE A 79 0.73 6.77 -11.76
C PHE A 79 1.91 5.80 -11.67
N SER A 80 3.06 6.30 -11.22
CA SER A 80 4.28 5.49 -11.13
C SER A 80 4.08 4.30 -10.18
N ALA A 81 3.49 4.54 -9.01
CA ALA A 81 3.27 3.50 -8.03
C ALA A 81 2.28 2.45 -8.53
N CYS A 82 1.19 2.87 -9.18
CA CYS A 82 0.21 1.95 -9.75
C CYS A 82 0.82 1.10 -10.85
N LYS A 83 1.58 1.73 -11.75
CA LYS A 83 2.22 1.03 -12.87
C LYS A 83 3.17 -0.05 -12.36
N LYS A 84 4.06 0.30 -11.42
CA LYS A 84 5.00 -0.66 -10.83
C LYS A 84 4.29 -1.82 -10.14
N SER A 85 3.21 -1.52 -9.42
CA SER A 85 2.46 -2.54 -8.70
C SER A 85 1.77 -3.51 -9.65
N LEU A 86 1.16 -3.00 -10.72
CA LEU A 86 0.52 -3.84 -11.74
C LEU A 86 1.55 -4.69 -12.47
N GLU A 87 2.72 -4.13 -12.79
CA GLU A 87 3.81 -4.87 -13.44
C GLU A 87 4.34 -5.97 -12.54
N ALA A 88 4.27 -5.80 -11.22
CA ALA A 88 4.66 -6.83 -10.26
C ALA A 88 3.58 -7.89 -10.04
N GLY A 89 2.45 -7.81 -10.75
CA GLY A 89 1.37 -8.77 -10.64
C GLY A 89 0.46 -8.57 -9.44
N LYS A 90 0.48 -7.39 -8.83
CA LYS A 90 -0.32 -7.10 -7.64
C LYS A 90 -1.65 -6.46 -8.02
N HIS A 91 -2.65 -6.65 -7.18
CA HIS A 91 -3.88 -5.87 -7.25
C HIS A 91 -3.62 -4.50 -6.62
N VAL A 92 -4.31 -3.47 -7.09
CA VAL A 92 -4.04 -2.10 -6.65
C VAL A 92 -5.30 -1.41 -6.15
N ILE A 93 -5.18 -0.74 -5.01
CA ILE A 93 -6.17 0.20 -4.50
C ILE A 93 -5.48 1.56 -4.54
N CYS A 94 -6.12 2.55 -5.15
CA CYS A 94 -5.54 3.89 -5.26
C CYS A 94 -6.62 4.95 -5.24
N GLU A 95 -6.39 6.02 -4.47
CA GLU A 95 -7.29 7.17 -4.42
C GLU A 95 -7.23 7.98 -5.71
N LYS A 96 -8.27 8.80 -5.93
CA LYS A 96 -8.29 9.74 -7.06
C LYS A 96 -7.31 10.89 -6.84
N PRO A 97 -6.75 11.45 -7.90
CA PRO A 97 -6.81 10.97 -9.27
C PRO A 97 -5.82 9.81 -9.50
N LEU A 98 -6.25 8.80 -10.25
CA LEU A 98 -5.38 7.65 -10.56
C LEU A 98 -4.20 8.08 -11.43
N VAL A 99 -4.48 8.94 -12.39
CA VAL A 99 -3.48 9.46 -13.33
C VAL A 99 -3.66 10.96 -13.50
N SER A 100 -2.65 11.64 -14.02
CA SER A 100 -2.67 13.08 -14.24
C SER A 100 -2.89 13.47 -15.70
N SER A 101 -2.96 12.51 -16.62
CA SER A 101 -3.16 12.77 -18.05
C SER A 101 -3.80 11.56 -18.74
N LEU A 102 -4.39 11.80 -19.92
CA LEU A 102 -4.97 10.75 -20.75
C LEU A 102 -3.91 9.76 -21.24
N LYS A 103 -2.71 10.26 -21.50
CA LYS A 103 -1.60 9.41 -21.92
C LYS A 103 -1.29 8.36 -20.87
N GLU A 104 -1.31 8.73 -19.60
CA GLU A 104 -1.05 7.82 -18.51
C GLU A 104 -2.14 6.75 -18.39
N ILE A 105 -3.39 7.09 -18.68
CA ILE A 105 -4.46 6.11 -18.70
C ILE A 105 -4.17 4.99 -19.69
N ASP A 106 -3.70 5.34 -20.87
CA ASP A 106 -3.40 4.37 -21.92
C ASP A 106 -2.25 3.42 -21.51
N GLU A 107 -1.32 3.89 -20.69
CA GLU A 107 -0.20 3.09 -20.23
C GLU A 107 -0.57 2.09 -19.14
N LEU A 108 -1.63 2.35 -18.39
CA LEU A 108 -2.08 1.44 -17.34
C LEU A 108 -2.91 0.30 -17.93
#